data_688c6b0cdff8db9c372ccd90a41a03fd
#
_entry.id   688c6b0cdff8db9c372ccd90a41a03fd
#
_cell.length_a   1.000
_cell.length_b   1.000
_cell.length_c   1.000
_cell.angle_alpha   90.00
_cell.angle_beta   90.00
_cell.angle_gamma   90.00
#
_symmetry.space_group_name_H-M   'P 1'
#
loop_
_entity.id
_entity.type
_entity.pdbx_description
1 polymer ?
#
loop_
_entity_poly.entity_id
_entity_poly.type
_entity_poly.pdbx_seq_one_letter_code
_entity_poly.pdbx_strand_id
1 'polypeptide(L)'
;MERKKFTNALGEDFSYLVHESTKSKLNFVFFHATGFNSETYQILFEKLKNQFDNQINIYALDQRGHGLSKAKSDHKQLKSWDIFVEDGKEFIDSIEG
;
A
#
# COMPACT_ATOMS: atom_id res chain seq x y z
N MET A 1 -12.48 5.41 -0.42
CA MET A 1 -11.15 5.22 -1.03
C MET A 1 -11.30 4.29 -2.23
N GLU A 2 -10.52 4.52 -3.25
CA GLU A 2 -10.50 3.66 -4.42
C GLU A 2 -9.52 2.52 -4.25
N ARG A 3 -9.77 1.41 -4.95
CA ARG A 3 -8.81 0.31 -5.04
C ARG A 3 -8.16 0.35 -6.41
N LYS A 4 -6.84 0.28 -6.43
CA LYS A 4 -6.04 0.29 -7.65
C LYS A 4 -5.04 -0.86 -7.65
N LYS A 5 -4.41 -1.09 -8.79
CA LYS A 5 -3.42 -2.15 -8.97
C LYS A 5 -2.04 -1.54 -9.22
N PHE A 6 -1.03 -2.17 -8.61
CA PHE A 6 0.38 -1.88 -8.85
C PHE A 6 1.04 -3.17 -9.33
N THR A 7 1.81 -3.06 -10.41
CA THR A 7 2.58 -4.19 -10.94
C THR A 7 4.07 -3.87 -10.81
N ASN A 8 4.82 -4.77 -10.17
CA ASN A 8 6.25 -4.57 -9.97
C ASN A 8 7.07 -4.94 -11.21
N ALA A 9 8.40 -4.79 -11.12
CA ALA A 9 9.31 -5.04 -12.23
C ALA A 9 9.27 -6.49 -12.71
N LEU A 10 8.89 -7.43 -11.85
CA LEU A 10 8.79 -8.86 -12.19
C LEU A 10 7.41 -9.24 -12.72
N GLY A 11 6.51 -8.28 -12.90
CA GLY A 11 5.16 -8.54 -13.40
C GLY A 11 4.19 -9.06 -12.34
N GLU A 12 4.54 -8.97 -11.08
CA GLU A 12 3.66 -9.39 -9.99
C GLU A 12 2.67 -8.30 -9.64
N ASP A 13 1.40 -8.67 -9.42
CA ASP A 13 0.32 -7.72 -9.18
C ASP A 13 0.03 -7.57 -7.69
N PHE A 14 -0.06 -6.32 -7.26
CA PHE A 14 -0.48 -5.92 -5.92
C PHE A 14 -1.75 -5.10 -6.04
N SER A 15 -2.54 -5.11 -4.99
CA SER A 15 -3.70 -4.23 -4.84
C SER A 15 -3.43 -3.21 -3.75
N TYR A 16 -3.93 -2.00 -3.91
CA TYR A 16 -3.81 -0.98 -2.87
C TYR A 16 -5.05 -0.09 -2.81
N LEU A 17 -5.31 0.44 -1.63
CA LEU A 17 -6.32 1.47 -1.43
C LEU A 17 -5.67 2.84 -1.57
N VAL A 18 -6.39 3.76 -2.19
CA VAL A 18 -5.87 5.11 -2.38
C VAL A 18 -6.96 6.15 -2.14
N HIS A 19 -6.57 7.21 -1.47
CA HIS A 19 -7.31 8.46 -1.39
C HIS A 19 -6.40 9.56 -1.90
N GLU A 20 -6.81 10.24 -2.96
CA GLU A 20 -6.06 11.36 -3.52
C GLU A 20 -6.87 12.64 -3.38
N SER A 21 -6.23 13.69 -2.88
CA SER A 21 -6.83 15.01 -2.75
C SER A 21 -6.17 15.97 -3.72
N THR A 22 -6.99 16.79 -4.40
CA THR A 22 -6.49 17.84 -5.29
C THR A 22 -5.71 18.93 -4.54
N LYS A 23 -5.89 19.02 -3.22
CA LYS A 23 -5.22 19.99 -2.35
C LYS A 23 -4.10 19.36 -1.53
N SER A 24 -3.67 18.17 -1.90
CA SER A 24 -2.69 17.43 -1.13
C SER A 24 -1.35 18.12 -1.06
N LYS A 25 -0.77 18.15 0.14
CA LYS A 25 0.58 18.64 0.40
C LYS A 25 1.50 17.51 0.88
N LEU A 26 0.95 16.31 1.08
CA LEU A 26 1.65 15.23 1.77
C LEU A 26 1.14 13.89 1.27
N ASN A 27 2.04 12.97 1.02
CA ASN A 27 1.72 11.58 0.73
C ASN A 27 1.97 10.74 1.96
N PHE A 28 0.94 10.00 2.38
CA PHE A 28 1.03 9.04 3.47
C PHE A 28 0.98 7.64 2.87
N VAL A 29 2.05 6.87 3.03
CA VAL A 29 2.15 5.50 2.54
C VAL A 29 2.09 4.56 3.73
N PHE A 30 1.13 3.64 3.72
CA PHE A 30 0.86 2.75 4.84
C PHE A 30 1.10 1.29 4.45
N PHE A 31 1.81 0.58 5.31
CA PHE A 31 2.02 -0.86 5.21
C PHE A 31 1.41 -1.54 6.42
N HIS A 32 0.44 -2.42 6.17
CA HIS A 32 -0.29 -3.11 7.25
C HIS A 32 0.60 -4.12 7.98
N ALA A 33 0.19 -4.48 9.20
CA ALA A 33 0.85 -5.54 9.96
C ALA A 33 0.61 -6.91 9.32
N THR A 34 1.50 -7.85 9.55
CA THR A 34 1.37 -9.23 9.07
C THR A 34 0.06 -9.84 9.55
N GLY A 35 -0.67 -10.47 8.64
CA GLY A 35 -1.97 -11.08 8.95
C GLY A 35 -3.16 -10.13 8.78
N PHE A 36 -2.91 -8.84 8.54
CA PHE A 36 -3.95 -7.86 8.22
C PHE A 36 -3.93 -7.50 6.74
N ASN A 37 -4.66 -6.47 6.37
CA ASN A 37 -4.67 -5.92 5.00
C ASN A 37 -5.06 -4.45 5.07
N SER A 38 -5.05 -3.77 3.91
CA SER A 38 -5.35 -2.34 3.86
C SER A 38 -6.76 -2.00 4.36
N GLU A 39 -7.74 -2.88 4.12
CA GLU A 39 -9.13 -2.67 4.54
C GLU A 39 -9.29 -2.58 6.07
N THR A 40 -8.44 -3.27 6.81
CA THR A 40 -8.49 -3.31 8.28
C THR A 40 -8.34 -1.92 8.89
N TYR A 41 -7.67 -1.01 8.20
CA TYR A 41 -7.29 0.30 8.74
C TYR A 41 -8.15 1.45 8.22
N GLN A 42 -9.30 1.18 7.59
CA GLN A 42 -10.12 2.24 7.00
C GLN A 42 -10.57 3.32 7.97
N ILE A 43 -10.89 2.94 9.21
CA ILE A 43 -11.27 3.92 10.24
C ILE A 43 -10.10 4.87 10.54
N LEU A 44 -8.88 4.33 10.61
CA LEU A 44 -7.68 5.14 10.79
C LEU A 44 -7.51 6.13 9.63
N PHE A 45 -7.71 5.68 8.40
CA PHE A 45 -7.56 6.53 7.22
C PHE A 45 -8.56 7.67 7.21
N GLU A 46 -9.82 7.40 7.61
CA GLU A 46 -10.83 8.45 7.73
C GLU A 46 -10.44 9.51 8.76
N LYS A 47 -9.89 9.07 9.90
CA LYS A 47 -9.41 9.99 10.94
C LYS A 47 -8.22 10.83 10.45
N LEU A 48 -7.31 10.23 9.67
CA LEU A 48 -6.18 10.95 9.10
C LEU A 48 -6.66 12.02 8.10
N LYS A 49 -7.62 11.70 7.24
CA LYS A 49 -8.18 12.66 6.29
C LYS A 49 -8.77 13.87 7.03
N ASN A 50 -9.52 13.61 8.09
CA ASN A 50 -10.13 14.68 8.89
C ASN A 50 -9.09 15.52 9.60
N GLN A 51 -8.07 14.88 10.17
CA GLN A 51 -7.00 15.58 10.92
C GLN A 51 -6.21 16.54 10.04
N PHE A 52 -6.04 16.20 8.75
CA PHE A 52 -5.29 17.01 7.80
C PHE A 52 -6.18 17.83 6.87
N ASP A 53 -7.45 18.04 7.22
CA ASP A 53 -8.42 18.81 6.44
C ASP A 53 -8.49 18.32 4.98
N ASN A 54 -8.38 17.02 4.76
CA ASN A 54 -8.39 16.40 3.45
C ASN A 54 -7.25 16.88 2.52
N GLN A 55 -6.15 17.34 3.10
CA GLN A 55 -4.97 17.79 2.34
C GLN A 55 -3.87 16.73 2.29
N ILE A 56 -4.24 15.47 2.33
CA ILE A 56 -3.33 14.34 2.36
C ILE A 56 -3.75 13.30 1.32
N ASN A 57 -2.78 12.72 0.65
CA ASN A 57 -2.98 11.49 -0.12
C ASN A 57 -2.64 10.30 0.76
N ILE A 58 -3.43 9.24 0.68
CA ILE A 58 -3.19 8.00 1.42
C ILE A 58 -3.05 6.86 0.42
N TYR A 59 -1.97 6.11 0.54
CA TYR A 59 -1.69 4.92 -0.26
C TYR A 59 -1.46 3.75 0.68
N ALA A 60 -2.34 2.76 0.65
CA ALA A 60 -2.28 1.63 1.56
C ALA A 60 -2.16 0.33 0.76
N LEU A 61 -0.95 -0.20 0.69
CA LEU A 61 -0.64 -1.42 -0.06
C LEU A 61 -1.12 -2.66 0.68
N ASP A 62 -1.80 -3.57 -0.04
CA ASP A 62 -1.93 -4.95 0.41
C ASP A 62 -0.62 -5.65 0.10
N GLN A 63 0.13 -5.99 1.14
CA GLN A 63 1.44 -6.60 0.97
C GLN A 63 1.33 -7.98 0.34
N ARG A 64 2.46 -8.45 -0.17
CA ARG A 64 2.57 -9.78 -0.78
C ARG A 64 1.91 -10.85 0.10
N GLY A 65 1.05 -11.68 -0.51
CA GLY A 65 0.35 -12.75 0.19
C GLY A 65 -0.79 -12.30 1.09
N HIS A 66 -1.21 -11.02 1.02
CA HIS A 66 -2.25 -10.45 1.87
C HIS A 66 -3.32 -9.74 1.04
N GLY A 67 -4.51 -9.62 1.62
CA GLY A 67 -5.62 -8.89 1.04
C GLY A 67 -5.91 -9.31 -0.40
N LEU A 68 -6.06 -8.33 -1.29
CA LEU A 68 -6.37 -8.56 -2.70
C LEU A 68 -5.15 -8.58 -3.61
N SER A 69 -3.94 -8.46 -3.06
CA SER A 69 -2.73 -8.57 -3.86
C SER A 69 -2.55 -9.99 -4.36
N LYS A 70 -2.23 -10.12 -5.65
CA LYS A 70 -2.00 -11.43 -6.28
C LYS A 70 -0.57 -11.92 -6.14
N ALA A 71 0.36 -11.03 -5.85
CA ALA A 71 1.75 -11.39 -5.57
C ALA A 71 1.77 -12.33 -4.37
N LYS A 72 2.41 -13.48 -4.54
CA LYS A 72 2.35 -14.56 -3.54
C LYS A 72 3.51 -14.51 -2.58
N SER A 73 3.22 -14.91 -1.35
CA SER A 73 4.20 -15.09 -0.30
C SER A 73 4.50 -16.60 -0.21
N ASP A 74 5.60 -17.03 -0.85
CA ASP A 74 6.05 -18.41 -0.78
C ASP A 74 7.20 -18.50 0.20
N HIS A 75 6.98 -19.17 1.33
CA HIS A 75 7.97 -19.27 2.39
C HIS A 75 9.25 -19.99 1.93
N LYS A 76 9.22 -20.75 0.87
CA LYS A 76 10.44 -21.35 0.30
C LYS A 76 11.33 -20.32 -0.39
N GLN A 77 10.74 -19.23 -0.85
CA GLN A 77 11.44 -18.10 -1.50
C GLN A 77 11.71 -16.98 -0.52
N LEU A 78 10.99 -16.92 0.59
CA LEU A 78 11.11 -15.86 1.59
C LEU A 78 12.22 -16.22 2.57
N LYS A 79 13.46 -16.02 2.17
CA LYS A 79 14.62 -16.26 3.05
C LYS A 79 14.87 -15.11 4.01
N SER A 80 14.25 -13.94 3.78
CA SER A 80 14.42 -12.76 4.62
C SER A 80 13.25 -11.80 4.39
N TRP A 81 13.18 -10.73 5.19
CA TRP A 81 12.21 -9.66 4.99
C TRP A 81 12.54 -8.73 3.82
N ASP A 82 13.68 -8.95 3.14
CA ASP A 82 14.15 -8.08 2.07
C ASP A 82 13.14 -7.97 0.92
N ILE A 83 12.40 -9.05 0.62
CA ILE A 83 11.42 -9.01 -0.46
C ILE A 83 10.29 -8.01 -0.15
N PHE A 84 9.87 -7.90 1.12
CA PHE A 84 8.86 -6.93 1.52
C PHE A 84 9.40 -5.50 1.44
N VAL A 85 10.68 -5.31 1.75
CA VAL A 85 11.34 -4.01 1.62
C VAL A 85 11.40 -3.60 0.16
N GLU A 86 11.77 -4.51 -0.75
CA GLU A 86 11.81 -4.23 -2.18
C GLU A 86 10.41 -3.95 -2.74
N ASP A 87 9.40 -4.70 -2.32
CA ASP A 87 8.01 -4.44 -2.71
C ASP A 87 7.61 -3.00 -2.32
N GLY A 88 7.90 -2.63 -1.08
CA GLY A 88 7.56 -1.30 -0.57
C GLY A 88 8.31 -0.19 -1.31
N LYS A 89 9.58 -0.41 -1.59
CA LYS A 89 10.41 0.56 -2.32
C LYS A 89 9.87 0.78 -3.73
N GLU A 90 9.57 -0.29 -4.46
CA GLU A 90 9.01 -0.18 -5.80
C GLU A 90 7.66 0.53 -5.79
N PHE A 91 6.82 0.23 -4.78
CA PHE A 91 5.52 0.87 -4.64
C PHE A 91 5.67 2.37 -4.41
N ILE A 92 6.55 2.79 -3.49
CA ILE A 92 6.80 4.20 -3.21
C ILE A 92 7.32 4.91 -4.46
N ASP A 93 8.26 4.30 -5.18
CA ASP A 93 8.81 4.87 -6.40
C ASP A 93 7.72 5.06 -7.47
N SER A 94 6.75 4.15 -7.55
CA SER A 94 5.65 4.25 -8.51
C SER A 94 4.72 5.43 -8.20
N ILE A 95 4.56 5.77 -6.92
CA ILE A 95 3.72 6.89 -6.48
C ILE A 95 4.40 8.22 -6.81
N GLU A 96 5.70 8.31 -6.58
CA GLU A 96 6.47 9.53 -6.77
C GLU A 96 6.84 9.78 -8.24
N GLY A 97 6.85 8.72 -9.01
CA GLY A 97 7.18 8.80 -10.42
C GLY A 97 6.08 9.39 -11.23
#